data_c6a02561c5afc40a2d4132f7387a3fde
#
_entry.id   c6a02561c5afc40a2d4132f7387a3fde
#
_cell.length_a   1.000
_cell.length_b   1.000
_cell.length_c   1.000
_cell.angle_alpha   90.00
_cell.angle_beta   90.00
_cell.angle_gamma   90.00
#
_symmetry.space_group_name_H-M   'P 1'
#
loop_
_entity.id
_entity.type
_entity.pdbx_description
1 polymer ?
#
loop_
_entity_poly.entity_id
_entity_poly.type
_entity_poly.pdbx_seq_one_letter_code
_entity_poly.pdbx_strand_id
1 'polypeptide(L)'
;MPMFNVFYIISLLLLSTSAFAEGDLAPESPSFQASAERGKATFDAVCVHCHHLTHEISAVGCPGLEGVLTRHNAEWIDAWLTSPESFAKTNVKAKTVVDANPYGLVMPTLPEMVKEHDRLDIIEFLKTLK
;
A
#
# COMPACT_ATOMS: atom_id res chain seq x y z
N MET A 1 77.37 51.70 15.85
CA MET A 1 76.55 51.01 16.87
C MET A 1 75.31 50.48 16.21
N PRO A 2 75.28 49.22 15.91
CA PRO A 2 74.18 48.73 15.08
C PRO A 2 73.00 48.25 15.92
N MET A 3 71.87 48.68 15.48
CA MET A 3 70.55 48.23 15.97
C MET A 3 70.27 46.89 15.37
N PHE A 4 69.99 45.87 16.21
CA PHE A 4 69.48 44.57 15.78
C PHE A 4 67.95 44.59 15.78
N ASN A 5 67.43 44.51 14.59
CA ASN A 5 65.98 44.40 14.34
C ASN A 5 65.64 42.94 14.38
N VAL A 6 65.00 42.53 15.45
CA VAL A 6 64.42 41.14 15.56
C VAL A 6 63.06 41.15 15.01
N PHE A 7 62.94 40.65 13.79
CA PHE A 7 61.60 40.34 13.20
C PHE A 7 61.03 39.11 13.85
N TYR A 8 60.04 39.31 14.70
CA TYR A 8 59.18 38.23 15.18
C TYR A 8 58.20 37.87 14.09
N ILE A 9 58.45 36.75 13.43
CA ILE A 9 57.47 36.12 12.52
C ILE A 9 56.45 35.35 13.37
N ILE A 10 55.36 35.96 13.63
CA ILE A 10 54.22 35.28 14.23
C ILE A 10 53.56 34.46 13.12
N SER A 11 53.88 33.15 13.12
CA SER A 11 53.18 32.18 12.26
C SER A 11 51.79 31.92 12.81
N LEU A 12 50.80 32.55 12.17
CA LEU A 12 49.38 32.34 12.51
C LEU A 12 48.94 31.01 11.93
N LEU A 13 48.94 29.95 12.74
CA LEU A 13 48.30 28.69 12.38
C LEU A 13 46.78 28.89 12.32
N LEU A 14 46.25 29.01 11.11
CA LEU A 14 44.83 28.91 10.86
C LEU A 14 44.40 27.45 11.05
N LEU A 15 43.85 27.10 12.23
CA LEU A 15 43.08 25.88 12.41
C LEU A 15 41.77 26.00 11.65
N SER A 16 41.72 25.39 10.49
CA SER A 16 40.48 25.18 9.76
C SER A 16 39.67 24.11 10.51
N THR A 17 38.73 24.54 11.36
CA THR A 17 37.70 23.65 11.89
C THR A 17 36.71 23.36 10.78
N SER A 18 36.84 22.18 10.17
CA SER A 18 35.80 21.61 9.32
C SER A 18 34.59 21.33 10.20
N ALA A 19 33.59 22.21 10.14
CA ALA A 19 32.28 21.92 10.66
C ALA A 19 31.68 20.78 9.80
N PHE A 20 31.68 19.57 10.33
CA PHE A 20 30.79 18.52 9.81
C PHE A 20 29.37 19.03 10.02
N ALA A 21 28.73 19.43 8.93
CA ALA A 21 27.30 19.57 8.92
C ALA A 21 26.73 18.18 9.19
N GLU A 22 26.28 17.92 10.44
CA GLU A 22 25.34 16.87 10.74
C GLU A 22 24.12 17.16 9.89
N GLY A 23 24.00 16.38 8.81
CA GLY A 23 22.79 16.38 8.01
C GLY A 23 21.66 15.99 8.94
N ASP A 24 20.79 16.95 9.20
CA ASP A 24 19.51 16.75 9.86
C ASP A 24 18.75 15.75 8.99
N LEU A 25 18.87 14.44 9.30
CA LEU A 25 18.05 13.41 8.74
C LEU A 25 16.66 13.69 9.29
N ALA A 26 15.88 14.43 8.50
CA ALA A 26 14.45 14.56 8.78
C ALA A 26 13.92 13.16 9.07
N PRO A 27 13.13 12.95 10.15
CA PRO A 27 12.59 11.64 10.47
C PRO A 27 11.83 11.14 9.23
N GLU A 28 12.34 10.06 8.66
CA GLU A 28 11.71 9.38 7.54
C GLU A 28 10.26 9.09 7.95
N SER A 29 9.31 9.69 7.27
CA SER A 29 7.89 9.42 7.53
C SER A 29 7.71 7.91 7.55
N PRO A 30 7.06 7.34 8.58
CA PRO A 30 6.90 5.90 8.66
C PRO A 30 6.29 5.41 7.33
N SER A 31 7.04 4.60 6.60
CA SER A 31 6.57 4.02 5.36
C SER A 31 5.28 3.25 5.65
N PHE A 32 4.25 3.46 4.83
CA PHE A 32 3.00 2.72 4.99
C PHE A 32 3.29 1.21 4.98
N GLN A 33 2.76 0.52 5.98
CA GLN A 33 2.78 -0.93 6.04
C GLN A 33 1.34 -1.45 6.07
N ALA A 34 1.01 -2.31 5.11
CA ALA A 34 -0.30 -2.92 5.02
C ALA A 34 -0.58 -3.80 6.26
N SER A 35 -1.83 -3.81 6.72
CA SER A 35 -2.26 -4.50 7.93
C SER A 35 -3.50 -5.37 7.67
N ALA A 36 -3.36 -6.66 7.92
CA ALA A 36 -4.49 -7.59 7.87
C ALA A 36 -5.59 -7.25 8.89
N GLU A 37 -5.23 -6.67 10.03
CA GLU A 37 -6.20 -6.25 11.06
C GLU A 37 -7.07 -5.09 10.56
N ARG A 38 -6.46 -4.04 9.97
CA ARG A 38 -7.21 -2.94 9.37
C ARG A 38 -8.04 -3.43 8.19
N GLY A 39 -7.47 -4.31 7.36
CA GLY A 39 -8.19 -4.94 6.25
C GLY A 39 -9.41 -5.72 6.71
N LYS A 40 -9.28 -6.50 7.80
CA LYS A 40 -10.40 -7.21 8.41
C LYS A 40 -11.48 -6.27 8.91
N ALA A 41 -11.12 -5.19 9.57
CA ALA A 41 -12.09 -4.20 10.07
C ALA A 41 -12.89 -3.59 8.90
N THR A 42 -12.25 -3.25 7.80
CA THR A 42 -12.92 -2.75 6.59
C THR A 42 -13.79 -3.85 5.96
N PHE A 43 -13.30 -5.08 5.91
CA PHE A 43 -14.07 -6.21 5.39
C PHE A 43 -15.38 -6.40 6.17
N ASP A 44 -15.31 -6.44 7.49
CA ASP A 44 -16.44 -6.64 8.38
C ASP A 44 -17.47 -5.49 8.28
N ALA A 45 -17.00 -4.28 7.97
CA ALA A 45 -17.87 -3.13 7.81
C ALA A 45 -18.56 -3.04 6.44
N VAL A 46 -17.93 -3.53 5.38
CA VAL A 46 -18.35 -3.29 4.00
C VAL A 46 -18.54 -4.58 3.21
N CYS A 47 -17.54 -5.43 3.12
CA CYS A 47 -17.50 -6.54 2.17
C CYS A 47 -18.39 -7.72 2.59
N VAL A 48 -18.59 -7.92 3.89
CA VAL A 48 -19.40 -9.01 4.47
C VAL A 48 -20.85 -8.98 4.02
N HIS A 49 -21.36 -7.84 3.57
CA HIS A 49 -22.72 -7.71 3.07
C HIS A 49 -22.97 -8.51 1.78
N CYS A 50 -21.91 -8.79 1.04
CA CYS A 50 -22.01 -9.52 -0.23
C CYS A 50 -21.13 -10.77 -0.30
N HIS A 51 -20.03 -10.83 0.45
CA HIS A 51 -19.05 -11.91 0.38
C HIS A 51 -18.98 -12.73 1.67
N HIS A 52 -18.86 -14.05 1.51
CA HIS A 52 -18.49 -14.95 2.61
C HIS A 52 -16.97 -15.13 2.69
N LEU A 53 -16.49 -15.41 3.90
CA LEU A 53 -15.07 -15.75 4.15
C LEU A 53 -14.75 -17.22 3.83
N THR A 54 -15.75 -18.00 3.47
CA THR A 54 -15.66 -19.41 3.06
C THR A 54 -15.61 -19.54 1.54
N HIS A 55 -15.65 -20.76 1.01
CA HIS A 55 -15.81 -21.03 -0.42
C HIS A 55 -17.24 -20.78 -0.94
N GLU A 56 -18.21 -20.62 -0.05
CA GLU A 56 -19.62 -20.58 -0.41
C GLU A 56 -19.97 -19.30 -1.18
N ILE A 57 -20.77 -19.49 -2.23
CA ILE A 57 -21.39 -18.36 -2.95
C ILE A 57 -22.49 -17.78 -2.06
N SER A 58 -22.53 -16.48 -1.93
CA SER A 58 -23.55 -15.79 -1.14
C SER A 58 -24.93 -15.83 -1.81
N ALA A 59 -25.96 -15.46 -1.07
CA ALA A 59 -27.33 -15.41 -1.58
C ALA A 59 -27.51 -14.44 -2.75
N VAL A 60 -26.63 -13.44 -2.89
CA VAL A 60 -26.61 -12.50 -4.01
C VAL A 60 -25.66 -12.93 -5.14
N GLY A 61 -25.15 -14.15 -5.10
CA GLY A 61 -24.31 -14.71 -6.14
C GLY A 61 -22.84 -14.24 -6.13
N CYS A 62 -22.40 -13.57 -5.07
CA CYS A 62 -21.01 -13.16 -4.94
C CYS A 62 -20.14 -14.35 -4.51
N PRO A 63 -18.92 -14.50 -5.09
CA PRO A 63 -18.04 -15.61 -4.74
C PRO A 63 -17.55 -15.52 -3.30
N GLY A 64 -17.38 -16.69 -2.68
CA GLY A 64 -16.66 -16.80 -1.41
C GLY A 64 -15.18 -16.50 -1.58
N LEU A 65 -14.58 -15.93 -0.57
CA LEU A 65 -13.23 -15.36 -0.66
C LEU A 65 -12.13 -16.25 -0.08
N GLU A 66 -12.47 -17.40 0.53
CA GLU A 66 -11.48 -18.38 0.91
C GLU A 66 -10.61 -18.79 -0.27
N GLY A 67 -9.30 -18.74 -0.11
CA GLY A 67 -8.33 -19.04 -1.17
C GLY A 67 -8.36 -18.08 -2.36
N VAL A 68 -8.92 -16.88 -2.23
CA VAL A 68 -9.04 -15.94 -3.37
C VAL A 68 -7.68 -15.56 -3.97
N LEU A 69 -6.63 -15.48 -3.16
CA LEU A 69 -5.26 -15.18 -3.62
C LEU A 69 -4.59 -16.34 -4.38
N THR A 70 -5.17 -17.55 -4.34
CA THR A 70 -4.74 -18.65 -5.21
C THR A 70 -5.39 -18.58 -6.59
N ARG A 71 -6.55 -17.94 -6.68
CA ARG A 71 -7.29 -17.74 -7.95
C ARG A 71 -6.89 -16.48 -8.68
N HIS A 72 -6.53 -15.43 -7.92
CA HIS A 72 -6.14 -14.11 -8.43
C HIS A 72 -4.95 -13.59 -7.62
N ASN A 73 -3.93 -13.05 -8.28
CA ASN A 73 -2.81 -12.43 -7.57
C ASN A 73 -3.18 -11.07 -6.98
N ALA A 74 -2.31 -10.52 -6.14
CA ALA A 74 -2.56 -9.27 -5.41
C ALA A 74 -2.80 -8.09 -6.36
N GLU A 75 -2.06 -7.99 -7.47
CA GLU A 75 -2.18 -6.92 -8.47
C GLU A 75 -3.54 -6.97 -9.18
N TRP A 76 -4.02 -8.19 -9.46
CA TRP A 76 -5.35 -8.37 -10.05
C TRP A 76 -6.44 -7.93 -9.06
N ILE A 77 -6.30 -8.29 -7.78
CA ILE A 77 -7.25 -7.89 -6.72
C ILE A 77 -7.22 -6.37 -6.54
N ASP A 78 -6.05 -5.74 -6.54
CA ASP A 78 -5.95 -4.28 -6.43
C ASP A 78 -6.66 -3.56 -7.59
N ALA A 79 -6.42 -4.01 -8.82
CA ALA A 79 -7.10 -3.50 -10.01
C ALA A 79 -8.63 -3.70 -9.94
N TRP A 80 -9.07 -4.87 -9.45
CA TRP A 80 -10.48 -5.17 -9.21
C TRP A 80 -11.08 -4.23 -8.18
N LEU A 81 -10.46 -4.06 -7.01
CA LEU A 81 -10.94 -3.19 -5.93
C LEU A 81 -10.97 -1.71 -6.35
N THR A 82 -10.05 -1.29 -7.22
CA THR A 82 -10.00 0.08 -7.71
C THR A 82 -11.23 0.47 -8.53
N SER A 83 -11.66 -0.37 -9.46
CA SER A 83 -12.84 -0.13 -10.30
C SER A 83 -13.29 -1.42 -10.97
N PRO A 84 -14.12 -2.24 -10.30
CA PRO A 84 -14.54 -3.54 -10.82
C PRO A 84 -15.21 -3.47 -12.18
N GLU A 85 -16.09 -2.50 -12.35
CA GLU A 85 -16.87 -2.32 -13.60
C GLU A 85 -15.97 -1.94 -14.79
N SER A 86 -15.00 -1.06 -14.58
CA SER A 86 -14.06 -0.67 -15.63
C SER A 86 -13.07 -1.78 -15.92
N PHE A 87 -12.57 -2.45 -14.89
CA PHE A 87 -11.62 -3.55 -15.05
C PHE A 87 -12.23 -4.73 -15.79
N ALA A 88 -13.50 -5.07 -15.52
CA ALA A 88 -14.20 -6.13 -16.22
C ALA A 88 -14.38 -5.86 -17.74
N LYS A 89 -14.39 -4.59 -18.17
CA LYS A 89 -14.49 -4.24 -19.60
C LYS A 89 -13.20 -4.54 -20.38
N THR A 90 -12.06 -4.53 -19.70
CA THR A 90 -10.73 -4.64 -20.35
C THR A 90 -9.97 -5.92 -20.00
N ASN A 91 -10.39 -6.61 -18.94
CA ASN A 91 -9.73 -7.83 -18.45
C ASN A 91 -10.65 -9.04 -18.61
N VAL A 92 -10.24 -10.00 -19.45
CA VAL A 92 -11.05 -11.19 -19.76
C VAL A 92 -11.39 -12.01 -18.51
N LYS A 93 -10.43 -12.18 -17.60
CA LYS A 93 -10.65 -12.93 -16.34
C LYS A 93 -11.64 -12.22 -15.42
N ALA A 94 -11.56 -10.89 -15.34
CA ALA A 94 -12.52 -10.08 -14.58
C ALA A 94 -13.92 -10.17 -15.19
N LYS A 95 -14.03 -10.12 -16.53
CA LYS A 95 -15.30 -10.33 -17.23
C LYS A 95 -15.90 -11.69 -16.91
N THR A 96 -15.08 -12.75 -16.91
CA THR A 96 -15.55 -14.11 -16.57
C THR A 96 -16.14 -14.17 -15.16
N VAL A 97 -15.53 -13.48 -14.20
CA VAL A 97 -16.05 -13.40 -12.82
C VAL A 97 -17.43 -12.72 -12.79
N VAL A 98 -17.59 -11.63 -13.53
CA VAL A 98 -18.89 -10.93 -13.64
C VAL A 98 -19.94 -11.82 -14.30
N ASP A 99 -19.60 -12.44 -15.43
CA ASP A 99 -20.52 -13.28 -16.20
C ASP A 99 -20.96 -14.54 -15.41
N ALA A 100 -20.18 -14.96 -14.44
CA ALA A 100 -20.50 -16.09 -13.56
C ALA A 100 -21.56 -15.76 -12.49
N ASN A 101 -21.85 -14.48 -12.24
CA ASN A 101 -22.89 -14.12 -11.27
C ASN A 101 -24.28 -14.43 -11.84
N PRO A 102 -25.07 -15.29 -11.17
CA PRO A 102 -26.37 -15.74 -11.71
C PRO A 102 -27.44 -14.64 -11.80
N TYR A 103 -27.21 -13.52 -11.13
CA TYR A 103 -28.12 -12.38 -11.12
C TYR A 103 -27.63 -11.20 -11.95
N GLY A 104 -26.48 -11.35 -12.63
CA GLY A 104 -25.87 -10.29 -13.42
C GLY A 104 -25.33 -9.12 -12.60
N LEU A 105 -25.06 -9.34 -11.31
CA LEU A 105 -24.54 -8.31 -10.43
C LEU A 105 -23.03 -8.14 -10.64
N VAL A 106 -22.60 -6.89 -10.70
CA VAL A 106 -21.19 -6.51 -10.69
C VAL A 106 -20.89 -5.86 -9.35
N MET A 107 -19.73 -6.17 -8.79
CA MET A 107 -19.24 -5.46 -7.60
C MET A 107 -19.13 -3.97 -7.92
N PRO A 108 -19.76 -3.08 -7.13
CA PRO A 108 -19.67 -1.65 -7.37
C PRO A 108 -18.28 -1.11 -7.00
N THR A 109 -17.91 0.03 -7.57
CA THR A 109 -16.78 0.81 -7.07
C THR A 109 -17.13 1.37 -5.69
N LEU A 110 -16.34 1.03 -4.68
CA LEU A 110 -16.59 1.39 -3.28
C LEU A 110 -15.77 2.61 -2.88
N PRO A 111 -16.37 3.61 -2.20
CA PRO A 111 -15.65 4.79 -1.73
C PRO A 111 -14.51 4.45 -0.76
N GLU A 112 -14.62 3.36 0.00
CA GLU A 112 -13.58 2.85 0.91
C GLU A 112 -12.34 2.35 0.16
N MET A 113 -12.47 2.00 -1.13
CA MET A 113 -11.40 1.45 -1.96
C MET A 113 -10.67 2.51 -2.81
N VAL A 114 -10.99 3.79 -2.65
CA VAL A 114 -10.35 4.88 -3.40
C VAL A 114 -8.86 5.00 -3.06
N LYS A 115 -8.50 4.85 -1.79
CA LYS A 115 -7.11 4.95 -1.35
C LYS A 115 -6.39 3.62 -1.52
N GLU A 116 -5.19 3.68 -2.08
CA GLU A 116 -4.32 2.53 -2.25
C GLU A 116 -4.04 1.80 -0.92
N HIS A 117 -3.77 2.54 0.14
CA HIS A 117 -3.49 1.97 1.46
C HIS A 117 -4.64 1.09 1.97
N ASP A 118 -5.89 1.53 1.79
CA ASP A 118 -7.06 0.76 2.23
C ASP A 118 -7.20 -0.54 1.41
N ARG A 119 -6.92 -0.50 0.11
CA ARG A 119 -6.90 -1.69 -0.74
C ARG A 119 -5.79 -2.67 -0.38
N LEU A 120 -4.60 -2.15 -0.06
CA LEU A 120 -3.47 -2.98 0.38
C LEU A 120 -3.76 -3.66 1.73
N ASP A 121 -4.44 -2.98 2.65
CA ASP A 121 -4.88 -3.58 3.91
C ASP A 121 -5.89 -4.73 3.67
N ILE A 122 -6.87 -4.53 2.78
CA ILE A 122 -7.80 -5.61 2.37
C ILE A 122 -7.04 -6.78 1.76
N ILE A 123 -6.10 -6.53 0.85
CA ILE A 123 -5.31 -7.60 0.23
C ILE A 123 -4.51 -8.37 1.28
N GLU A 124 -3.93 -7.67 2.25
CA GLU A 124 -3.19 -8.32 3.34
C GLU A 124 -4.11 -9.21 4.20
N PHE A 125 -5.33 -8.77 4.48
CA PHE A 125 -6.33 -9.60 5.13
C PHE A 125 -6.71 -10.82 4.28
N LEU A 126 -6.99 -10.63 2.98
CA LEU A 126 -7.37 -11.72 2.10
C LEU A 126 -6.30 -12.82 1.97
N LYS A 127 -5.01 -12.50 2.16
CA LYS A 127 -3.92 -13.48 2.22
C LYS A 127 -4.06 -14.45 3.39
N THR A 128 -4.81 -14.09 4.43
CA THR A 128 -5.05 -14.95 5.60
C THR A 128 -6.12 -16.00 5.35
N LEU A 129 -6.94 -15.85 4.31
CA LEU A 129 -8.03 -16.76 3.95
C LEU A 129 -7.48 -17.87 3.06
N LYS A 130 -7.19 -19.03 3.66
CA LYS A 130 -6.57 -20.19 2.98
C LYS A 130 -7.54 -21.34 2.89
#